data_66c2817245f01859e42b294b03b779f7
#
_entry.id   66c2817245f01859e42b294b03b779f7
#
_cell.length_a   1.000
_cell.length_b   1.000
_cell.length_c   1.000
_cell.angle_alpha   90.00
_cell.angle_beta   90.00
_cell.angle_gamma   90.00
#
_symmetry.space_group_name_H-M   'P 1'
#
loop_
_entity.id
_entity.type
_entity.pdbx_description
1 polymer ?
#
loop_
_entity_poly.entity_id
_entity_poly.type
_entity_poly.pdbx_seq_one_letter_code
_entity_poly.pdbx_strand_id
1 'polypeptide(L)'
;MARFRYTAKSMDGKTKRGTMEALTENAMIQELKSQGLFLVEAKNLTEAKGYKKLNAKQLAGFCKELSTLLASGVSLVRALDIISDQEGIDPKEREIYQAVLLDLRKGIGLSDAMESKKCFPDLMIGMIRAGEGSGNLDQVTERLTLQYEKDYKLTQQVKSAMTYPVVLLVLCVAIVILIVTFILPQFQSLFDQMDSLPVPTEILIAISDFLVQKWYAALLIVFTVFMLIRIIMAIPAVRRQIDYRKVHMPVFGKLFKIIYTARFARTL
;
A
#
# COMPACT_ATOMS: atom_id res chain seq x y z
N MET A 1 -18.58 -10.65 -18.48
CA MET A 1 -18.13 -12.06 -18.50
C MET A 1 -16.87 -12.17 -17.67
N ALA A 2 -16.77 -13.17 -16.78
CA ALA A 2 -15.59 -13.36 -15.95
C ALA A 2 -14.57 -14.22 -16.72
N ARG A 3 -13.27 -13.86 -16.60
CA ARG A 3 -12.16 -14.63 -17.18
C ARG A 3 -11.64 -15.63 -16.16
N PHE A 4 -11.74 -16.89 -16.48
CA PHE A 4 -11.24 -17.98 -15.65
C PHE A 4 -9.97 -18.58 -16.26
N ARG A 5 -8.93 -18.75 -15.45
CA ARG A 5 -7.80 -19.64 -15.78
C ARG A 5 -8.11 -21.01 -15.22
N TYR A 6 -8.11 -22.00 -16.08
CA TYR A 6 -8.41 -23.38 -15.69
C TYR A 6 -7.23 -24.32 -15.92
N THR A 7 -7.14 -25.31 -15.08
CA THR A 7 -6.33 -26.50 -15.28
C THR A 7 -7.28 -27.68 -15.32
N ALA A 8 -7.38 -28.35 -16.46
CA ALA A 8 -8.28 -29.48 -16.68
C ALA A 8 -7.48 -30.72 -17.13
N LYS A 9 -7.99 -31.91 -16.83
CA LYS A 9 -7.47 -33.18 -17.34
C LYS A 9 -8.39 -33.76 -18.39
N SER A 10 -7.82 -34.24 -19.50
CA SER A 10 -8.53 -35.05 -20.50
C SER A 10 -8.69 -36.49 -19.98
N MET A 11 -9.62 -37.27 -20.55
CA MET A 11 -9.75 -38.70 -20.27
C MET A 11 -8.47 -39.51 -20.48
N ASP A 12 -7.57 -39.02 -21.36
CA ASP A 12 -6.24 -39.63 -21.59
C ASP A 12 -5.20 -39.25 -20.52
N GLY A 13 -5.60 -38.59 -19.42
CA GLY A 13 -4.70 -38.18 -18.32
C GLY A 13 -3.84 -36.94 -18.60
N LYS A 14 -3.89 -36.37 -19.81
CA LYS A 14 -3.10 -35.17 -20.17
C LYS A 14 -3.69 -33.92 -19.55
N THR A 15 -2.84 -33.11 -18.92
CA THR A 15 -3.23 -31.82 -18.32
C THR A 15 -3.26 -30.72 -19.36
N LYS A 16 -4.39 -30.05 -19.51
CA LYS A 16 -4.57 -28.88 -20.39
C LYS A 16 -4.80 -27.64 -19.54
N ARG A 17 -4.06 -26.58 -19.81
CA ARG A 17 -4.20 -25.28 -19.14
C ARG A 17 -4.64 -24.25 -20.17
N GLY A 18 -5.58 -23.40 -19.78
CA GLY A 18 -6.12 -22.35 -20.66
C GLY A 18 -6.81 -21.26 -19.88
N THR A 19 -7.30 -20.28 -20.64
CA THR A 19 -8.19 -19.22 -20.14
C THR A 19 -9.48 -19.25 -20.93
N MET A 20 -10.64 -19.15 -20.24
CA MET A 20 -11.97 -19.14 -20.83
C MET A 20 -12.80 -18.02 -20.21
N GLU A 21 -13.65 -17.40 -21.00
CA GLU A 21 -14.63 -16.43 -20.52
C GLU A 21 -15.98 -17.12 -20.31
N ALA A 22 -16.51 -17.03 -19.08
CA ALA A 22 -17.81 -17.60 -18.72
C ALA A 22 -18.57 -16.66 -17.78
N LEU A 23 -19.90 -16.77 -17.73
CA LEU A 23 -20.73 -15.99 -16.83
C LEU A 23 -20.59 -16.44 -15.37
N THR A 24 -20.44 -17.75 -15.16
CA THR A 24 -20.28 -18.38 -13.85
C THR A 24 -19.28 -19.53 -13.95
N GLU A 25 -18.71 -19.95 -12.82
CA GLU A 25 -17.84 -21.13 -12.74
C GLU A 25 -18.57 -22.41 -13.21
N ASN A 26 -19.84 -22.54 -12.88
CA ASN A 26 -20.67 -23.68 -13.33
C ASN A 26 -20.84 -23.73 -14.85
N ALA A 27 -21.01 -22.57 -15.50
CA ALA A 27 -21.10 -22.50 -16.96
C ALA A 27 -19.77 -22.92 -17.61
N MET A 28 -18.63 -22.50 -17.05
CA MET A 28 -17.29 -22.94 -17.48
C MET A 28 -17.11 -24.47 -17.33
N ILE A 29 -17.56 -25.04 -16.19
CA ILE A 29 -17.48 -26.48 -15.94
C ILE A 29 -18.29 -27.26 -16.99
N GLN A 30 -19.48 -26.80 -17.34
CA GLN A 30 -20.30 -27.44 -18.37
C GLN A 30 -19.63 -27.38 -19.74
N GLU A 31 -19.04 -26.26 -20.08
CA GLU A 31 -18.35 -26.08 -21.36
C GLU A 31 -17.06 -26.94 -21.44
N LEU A 32 -16.31 -27.05 -20.37
CA LEU A 32 -15.15 -27.95 -20.30
C LEU A 32 -15.56 -29.43 -20.39
N LYS A 33 -16.68 -29.80 -19.75
CA LYS A 33 -17.21 -31.17 -19.84
C LYS A 33 -17.66 -31.52 -21.26
N SER A 34 -18.25 -30.58 -21.99
CA SER A 34 -18.65 -30.81 -23.40
C SER A 34 -17.43 -31.04 -24.31
N GLN A 35 -16.27 -30.52 -23.92
CA GLN A 35 -14.98 -30.72 -24.60
C GLN A 35 -14.20 -31.94 -24.09
N GLY A 36 -14.81 -32.79 -23.25
CA GLY A 36 -14.14 -33.98 -22.66
C GLY A 36 -13.04 -33.66 -21.65
N LEU A 37 -13.08 -32.46 -21.06
CA LEU A 37 -12.09 -31.99 -20.08
C LEU A 37 -12.70 -31.94 -18.67
N PHE A 38 -12.02 -32.52 -17.70
CA PHE A 38 -12.43 -32.48 -16.30
C PHE A 38 -11.64 -31.42 -15.56
N LEU A 39 -12.33 -30.46 -14.94
CA LEU A 39 -11.72 -29.38 -14.19
C LEU A 39 -10.99 -29.92 -12.96
N VAL A 40 -9.72 -29.55 -12.79
CA VAL A 40 -8.91 -29.85 -11.60
C VAL A 40 -8.80 -28.61 -10.73
N GLU A 41 -8.58 -27.44 -11.35
CA GLU A 41 -8.43 -26.16 -10.65
C GLU A 41 -8.95 -25.03 -11.54
N ALA A 42 -9.75 -24.14 -10.93
CA ALA A 42 -10.19 -22.91 -11.56
C ALA A 42 -9.74 -21.70 -10.74
N LYS A 43 -9.24 -20.68 -11.40
CA LYS A 43 -8.92 -19.40 -10.79
C LYS A 43 -9.58 -18.29 -11.57
N ASN A 44 -10.51 -17.58 -10.92
CA ASN A 44 -11.15 -16.42 -11.50
C ASN A 44 -10.11 -15.28 -11.62
N LEU A 45 -9.75 -14.92 -12.85
CA LEU A 45 -8.79 -13.84 -13.13
C LEU A 45 -9.42 -12.45 -12.99
N THR A 46 -10.73 -12.37 -13.04
CA THR A 46 -11.48 -11.11 -12.89
C THR A 46 -11.58 -10.72 -11.41
N GLU A 47 -11.63 -11.69 -10.49
CA GLU A 47 -11.55 -11.46 -9.04
C GLU A 47 -10.11 -11.22 -8.54
N ALA A 48 -9.09 -11.52 -9.33
CA ALA A 48 -7.69 -11.47 -8.92
C ALA A 48 -7.01 -10.10 -9.07
N LYS A 49 -7.70 -9.05 -9.53
CA LYS A 49 -7.20 -7.68 -9.39
C LYS A 49 -7.55 -7.18 -7.99
N GLY A 50 -6.69 -7.50 -7.03
CA GLY A 50 -6.73 -6.83 -5.73
C GLY A 50 -6.62 -5.33 -5.94
N TYR A 51 -7.68 -4.60 -5.64
CA TYR A 51 -7.67 -3.14 -5.69
C TYR A 51 -6.60 -2.61 -4.72
N LYS A 52 -5.89 -1.57 -5.14
CA LYS A 52 -4.93 -0.90 -4.26
C LYS A 52 -5.69 -0.24 -3.11
N LYS A 53 -5.19 -0.37 -1.89
CA LYS A 53 -5.76 0.31 -0.72
C LYS A 53 -5.84 1.82 -0.98
N LEU A 54 -6.99 2.39 -0.66
CA LEU A 54 -7.23 3.82 -0.73
C LEU A 54 -6.43 4.56 0.35
N ASN A 55 -5.91 5.72 0.02
CA ASN A 55 -5.20 6.57 0.98
C ASN A 55 -6.18 7.46 1.78
N ALA A 56 -5.70 8.08 2.87
CA ALA A 56 -6.54 8.88 3.76
C ALA A 56 -7.24 10.06 3.02
N LYS A 57 -6.61 10.65 2.01
CA LYS A 57 -7.21 11.73 1.20
C LYS A 57 -8.40 11.21 0.40
N GLN A 58 -8.23 10.05 -0.26
CA GLN A 58 -9.25 9.40 -1.07
C GLN A 58 -10.44 8.95 -0.21
N LEU A 59 -10.16 8.36 0.96
CA LEU A 59 -11.19 7.96 1.92
C LEU A 59 -11.95 9.17 2.47
N ALA A 60 -11.27 10.27 2.80
CA ALA A 60 -11.90 11.50 3.26
C ALA A 60 -12.82 12.10 2.18
N GLY A 61 -12.34 12.18 0.93
CA GLY A 61 -13.14 12.66 -0.20
C GLY A 61 -14.39 11.82 -0.42
N PHE A 62 -14.23 10.50 -0.51
CA PHE A 62 -15.34 9.57 -0.66
C PHE A 62 -16.40 9.72 0.46
N CYS A 63 -15.97 9.72 1.72
CA CYS A 63 -16.91 9.87 2.85
C CYS A 63 -17.61 11.23 2.85
N LYS A 64 -16.91 12.31 2.50
CA LYS A 64 -17.45 13.66 2.45
C LYS A 64 -18.53 13.81 1.41
N GLU A 65 -18.27 13.32 0.20
CA GLU A 65 -19.24 13.39 -0.90
C GLU A 65 -20.44 12.51 -0.60
N LEU A 66 -20.21 11.29 -0.10
CA LEU A 66 -21.28 10.39 0.29
C LEU A 66 -22.15 10.98 1.41
N SER A 67 -21.54 11.54 2.45
CA SER A 67 -22.25 12.20 3.56
C SER A 67 -23.10 13.38 3.04
N THR A 68 -22.53 14.23 2.19
CA THR A 68 -23.23 15.40 1.64
C THR A 68 -24.45 14.99 0.79
N LEU A 69 -24.30 13.97 -0.04
CA LEU A 69 -25.38 13.49 -0.89
C LEU A 69 -26.48 12.80 -0.06
N LEU A 70 -26.11 11.96 0.91
CA LEU A 70 -27.07 11.30 1.79
C LEU A 70 -27.83 12.31 2.67
N ALA A 71 -27.14 13.29 3.25
CA ALA A 71 -27.77 14.37 4.02
C ALA A 71 -28.73 15.22 3.19
N SER A 72 -28.49 15.32 1.87
CA SER A 72 -29.40 15.99 0.93
C SER A 72 -30.58 15.10 0.50
N GLY A 73 -30.73 13.90 1.05
CA GLY A 73 -31.82 12.97 0.74
C GLY A 73 -31.62 12.16 -0.54
N VAL A 74 -30.42 12.19 -1.14
CA VAL A 74 -30.10 11.36 -2.31
C VAL A 74 -29.96 9.90 -1.87
N SER A 75 -30.58 8.98 -2.62
CA SER A 75 -30.46 7.55 -2.32
C SER A 75 -29.03 7.05 -2.47
N LEU A 76 -28.62 6.06 -1.67
CA LEU A 76 -27.27 5.51 -1.64
C LEU A 76 -26.75 5.10 -3.02
N VAL A 77 -27.58 4.39 -3.81
CA VAL A 77 -27.22 3.96 -5.17
C VAL A 77 -26.95 5.15 -6.08
N ARG A 78 -27.80 6.18 -5.99
CA ARG A 78 -27.64 7.40 -6.80
C ARG A 78 -26.43 8.23 -6.34
N ALA A 79 -26.16 8.30 -5.04
CA ALA A 79 -25.00 8.98 -4.50
C ALA A 79 -23.70 8.35 -5.02
N LEU A 80 -23.59 7.03 -4.99
CA LEU A 80 -22.43 6.32 -5.55
C LEU A 80 -22.30 6.42 -7.07
N ASP A 81 -23.40 6.47 -7.78
CA ASP A 81 -23.44 6.74 -9.21
C ASP A 81 -22.79 8.11 -9.52
N ILE A 82 -23.22 9.16 -8.82
CA ILE A 82 -22.67 10.51 -8.94
C ILE A 82 -21.18 10.54 -8.59
N ILE A 83 -20.79 9.92 -7.48
CA ILE A 83 -19.39 9.87 -7.03
C ILE A 83 -18.50 9.15 -8.06
N SER A 84 -18.98 8.04 -8.64
CA SER A 84 -18.21 7.27 -9.61
C SER A 84 -18.02 7.97 -10.96
N ASP A 85 -18.95 8.88 -11.34
CA ASP A 85 -18.92 9.61 -12.61
C ASP A 85 -18.26 10.99 -12.52
N GLN A 86 -17.82 11.42 -11.33
CA GLN A 86 -17.25 12.73 -11.11
C GLN A 86 -15.98 12.94 -11.94
N GLU A 87 -15.84 14.14 -12.52
CA GLU A 87 -14.63 14.52 -13.25
C GLU A 87 -13.44 14.74 -12.29
N GLY A 88 -12.26 14.26 -12.68
CA GLY A 88 -11.02 14.45 -11.90
C GLY A 88 -10.71 13.35 -10.87
N ILE A 89 -11.55 12.33 -10.73
CA ILE A 89 -11.25 11.15 -9.91
C ILE A 89 -10.16 10.28 -10.60
N ASP A 90 -9.22 9.76 -9.79
CA ASP A 90 -8.23 8.79 -10.27
C ASP A 90 -8.95 7.60 -10.94
N PRO A 91 -8.55 7.17 -12.14
CA PRO A 91 -9.17 6.03 -12.83
C PRO A 91 -9.28 4.77 -11.97
N LYS A 92 -8.35 4.56 -11.03
CA LYS A 92 -8.37 3.43 -10.09
C LYS A 92 -9.45 3.56 -9.01
N GLU A 93 -9.70 4.79 -8.53
CA GLU A 93 -10.80 5.06 -7.60
C GLU A 93 -12.13 4.86 -8.29
N ARG A 94 -12.27 5.38 -9.50
CA ARG A 94 -13.47 5.19 -10.32
C ARG A 94 -13.81 3.71 -10.51
N GLU A 95 -12.81 2.89 -10.85
CA GLU A 95 -12.98 1.43 -11.00
C GLU A 95 -13.49 0.79 -9.71
N ILE A 96 -12.98 1.20 -8.54
CA ILE A 96 -13.42 0.71 -7.22
C ILE A 96 -14.87 1.11 -6.95
N TYR A 97 -15.22 2.40 -7.13
CA TYR A 97 -16.55 2.91 -6.84
C TYR A 97 -17.61 2.31 -7.78
N GLN A 98 -17.29 2.14 -9.05
CA GLN A 98 -18.16 1.42 -10.00
C GLN A 98 -18.34 -0.04 -9.63
N ALA A 99 -17.31 -0.72 -9.14
CA ALA A 99 -17.41 -2.10 -8.69
C ALA A 99 -18.29 -2.24 -7.43
N VAL A 100 -18.24 -1.26 -6.50
CA VAL A 100 -19.13 -1.20 -5.32
C VAL A 100 -20.56 -0.88 -5.77
N LEU A 101 -20.75 0.06 -6.67
CA LEU A 101 -22.06 0.43 -7.24
C LEU A 101 -22.75 -0.76 -7.90
N LEU A 102 -22.00 -1.56 -8.66
CA LEU A 102 -22.55 -2.76 -9.32
C LEU A 102 -23.06 -3.78 -8.29
N ASP A 103 -22.39 -3.94 -7.17
CA ASP A 103 -22.81 -4.87 -6.12
C ASP A 103 -24.04 -4.33 -5.36
N LEU A 104 -24.11 -3.01 -5.10
CA LEU A 104 -25.31 -2.36 -4.56
C LEU A 104 -26.54 -2.50 -5.47
N ARG A 105 -26.36 -2.36 -6.79
CA ARG A 105 -27.44 -2.58 -7.77
C ARG A 105 -27.97 -4.02 -7.79
N LYS A 106 -27.17 -4.99 -7.32
CA LYS A 106 -27.58 -6.40 -7.10
C LYS A 106 -28.28 -6.62 -5.75
N GLY A 107 -28.43 -5.58 -4.92
CA GLY A 107 -29.02 -5.67 -3.59
C GLY A 107 -28.04 -6.08 -2.48
N ILE A 108 -26.72 -6.12 -2.76
CA ILE A 108 -25.71 -6.36 -1.74
C ILE A 108 -25.54 -5.08 -0.93
N GLY A 109 -25.47 -5.19 0.41
CA GLY A 109 -25.28 -4.04 1.29
C GLY A 109 -23.94 -3.32 1.03
N LEU A 110 -23.89 -2.02 1.37
CA LEU A 110 -22.70 -1.19 1.14
C LEU A 110 -21.48 -1.76 1.88
N SER A 111 -21.66 -2.14 3.14
CA SER A 111 -20.59 -2.71 3.96
C SER A 111 -19.99 -3.99 3.37
N ASP A 112 -20.84 -4.89 2.89
CA ASP A 112 -20.43 -6.16 2.30
C ASP A 112 -19.79 -5.96 0.91
N ALA A 113 -20.35 -5.05 0.10
CA ALA A 113 -19.76 -4.65 -1.17
C ALA A 113 -18.34 -4.08 -0.99
N MET A 114 -18.12 -3.19 0.01
CA MET A 114 -16.81 -2.63 0.33
C MET A 114 -15.82 -3.68 0.85
N GLU A 115 -16.28 -4.59 1.71
CA GLU A 115 -15.46 -5.67 2.27
C GLU A 115 -14.95 -6.61 1.16
N SER A 116 -15.78 -6.93 0.20
CA SER A 116 -15.43 -7.79 -0.94
C SER A 116 -14.25 -7.25 -1.76
N LYS A 117 -14.08 -5.92 -1.83
CA LYS A 117 -13.01 -5.26 -2.62
C LYS A 117 -11.66 -5.24 -1.90
N LYS A 118 -11.61 -5.46 -0.58
CA LYS A 118 -10.37 -5.53 0.24
C LYS A 118 -9.47 -4.29 0.16
N CYS A 119 -10.00 -3.16 -0.29
CA CYS A 119 -9.27 -1.90 -0.45
C CYS A 119 -9.67 -0.84 0.58
N PHE A 120 -10.77 -1.03 1.29
CA PHE A 120 -11.24 -0.18 2.37
C PHE A 120 -10.70 -0.66 3.73
N PRO A 121 -10.48 0.25 4.70
CA PRO A 121 -10.08 -0.12 6.06
C PRO A 121 -11.20 -0.82 6.83
N ASP A 122 -10.84 -1.81 7.65
CA ASP A 122 -11.81 -2.60 8.45
C ASP A 122 -12.67 -1.72 9.38
N LEU A 123 -12.07 -0.66 9.97
CA LEU A 123 -12.79 0.32 10.77
C LEU A 123 -13.92 1.00 9.99
N MET A 124 -13.64 1.42 8.76
CA MET A 124 -14.64 2.05 7.89
C MET A 124 -15.78 1.10 7.57
N ILE A 125 -15.45 -0.13 7.21
CA ILE A 125 -16.44 -1.18 6.91
C ILE A 125 -17.33 -1.45 8.13
N GLY A 126 -16.74 -1.58 9.33
CA GLY A 126 -17.48 -1.78 10.56
C GLY A 126 -18.42 -0.63 10.92
N MET A 127 -17.97 0.62 10.77
CA MET A 127 -18.80 1.81 11.02
C MET A 127 -19.94 1.94 10.00
N ILE A 128 -19.65 1.69 8.70
CA ILE A 128 -20.69 1.70 7.65
C ILE A 128 -21.71 0.59 7.89
N ARG A 129 -21.28 -0.61 8.30
CA ARG A 129 -22.19 -1.71 8.65
C ARG A 129 -23.13 -1.33 9.79
N ALA A 130 -22.62 -0.67 10.83
CA ALA A 130 -23.44 -0.18 11.93
C ALA A 130 -24.44 0.91 11.47
N GLY A 131 -23.98 1.84 10.62
CA GLY A 131 -24.84 2.90 10.03
C GLY A 131 -25.91 2.36 9.08
N GLU A 132 -25.56 1.34 8.29
CA GLU A 132 -26.49 0.65 7.39
C GLU A 132 -27.58 -0.07 8.15
N GLY A 133 -27.22 -0.79 9.24
CA GLY A 133 -28.17 -1.47 10.10
C GLY A 133 -29.09 -0.55 10.90
N SER A 134 -28.62 0.67 11.25
CA SER A 134 -29.40 1.66 12.00
C SER A 134 -30.10 2.71 11.11
N GLY A 135 -29.84 2.72 9.80
CA GLY A 135 -30.39 3.72 8.86
C GLY A 135 -29.73 5.11 8.96
N ASN A 136 -28.61 5.26 9.68
CA ASN A 136 -27.93 6.54 9.93
C ASN A 136 -26.59 6.64 9.17
N LEU A 137 -26.59 6.26 7.89
CA LEU A 137 -25.39 6.29 7.05
C LEU A 137 -24.82 7.70 6.86
N ASP A 138 -25.68 8.72 6.81
CA ASP A 138 -25.32 10.13 6.71
C ASP A 138 -24.41 10.57 7.86
N GLN A 139 -24.81 10.30 9.11
CA GLN A 139 -24.05 10.66 10.31
C GLN A 139 -22.75 9.84 10.42
N VAL A 140 -22.79 8.57 10.06
CA VAL A 140 -21.60 7.71 10.09
C VAL A 140 -20.57 8.16 9.06
N THR A 141 -20.99 8.47 7.84
CA THR A 141 -20.10 8.95 6.79
C THR A 141 -19.55 10.35 7.11
N GLU A 142 -20.30 11.21 7.78
CA GLU A 142 -19.79 12.49 8.28
C GLU A 142 -18.68 12.29 9.34
N ARG A 143 -18.90 11.41 10.32
CA ARG A 143 -17.85 11.07 11.33
C ARG A 143 -16.60 10.49 10.67
N LEU A 144 -16.77 9.61 9.71
CA LEU A 144 -15.65 9.06 8.91
C LEU A 144 -14.91 10.14 8.13
N THR A 145 -15.62 11.12 7.57
CA THR A 145 -15.03 12.29 6.91
C THR A 145 -14.10 13.03 7.86
N LEU A 146 -14.60 13.43 9.04
CA LEU A 146 -13.80 14.13 10.05
C LEU A 146 -12.58 13.31 10.49
N GLN A 147 -12.72 11.99 10.62
CA GLN A 147 -11.64 11.10 11.01
C GLN A 147 -10.55 11.05 9.93
N TYR A 148 -10.91 10.80 8.66
CA TYR A 148 -9.94 10.69 7.57
C TYR A 148 -9.34 12.02 7.15
N GLU A 149 -10.05 13.14 7.30
CA GLU A 149 -9.47 14.49 7.12
C GLU A 149 -8.38 14.76 8.17
N LYS A 150 -8.60 14.37 9.43
CA LYS A 150 -7.57 14.48 10.47
C LYS A 150 -6.36 13.58 10.17
N ASP A 151 -6.60 12.35 9.78
CA ASP A 151 -5.52 11.41 9.41
C ASP A 151 -4.72 11.93 8.21
N TYR A 152 -5.39 12.52 7.23
CA TYR A 152 -4.74 13.16 6.09
C TYR A 152 -3.89 14.37 6.51
N LYS A 153 -4.45 15.29 7.31
CA LYS A 153 -3.73 16.47 7.84
C LYS A 153 -2.50 16.06 8.63
N LEU A 154 -2.63 15.08 9.55
CA LEU A 154 -1.51 14.53 10.31
C LEU A 154 -0.43 13.95 9.39
N THR A 155 -0.82 13.18 8.39
CA THR A 155 0.13 12.63 7.41
C THR A 155 0.87 13.73 6.64
N GLN A 156 0.19 14.79 6.25
CA GLN A 156 0.81 15.94 5.59
C GLN A 156 1.77 16.70 6.50
N GLN A 157 1.39 16.93 7.76
CA GLN A 157 2.25 17.57 8.75
C GLN A 157 3.54 16.79 8.99
N VAL A 158 3.42 15.46 9.17
CA VAL A 158 4.59 14.58 9.30
C VAL A 158 5.47 14.62 8.06
N LYS A 159 4.88 14.56 6.87
CA LYS A 159 5.61 14.61 5.60
C LYS A 159 6.35 15.95 5.44
N SER A 160 5.70 17.06 5.75
CA SER A 160 6.29 18.40 5.70
C SER A 160 7.44 18.53 6.71
N ALA A 161 7.24 18.07 7.95
CA ALA A 161 8.27 18.10 8.98
C ALA A 161 9.51 17.26 8.62
N MET A 162 9.33 16.15 7.88
CA MET A 162 10.42 15.27 7.43
C MET A 162 11.20 15.84 6.25
N THR A 163 10.69 16.86 5.55
CA THR A 163 11.35 17.43 4.38
C THR A 163 12.70 18.02 4.74
N TYR A 164 12.78 18.83 5.82
CA TYR A 164 14.02 19.45 6.27
C TYR A 164 15.11 18.41 6.66
N PRO A 165 14.86 17.42 7.53
CA PRO A 165 15.84 16.39 7.83
C PRO A 165 16.32 15.62 6.60
N VAL A 166 15.44 15.30 5.66
CA VAL A 166 15.80 14.59 4.43
C VAL A 166 16.72 15.44 3.55
N VAL A 167 16.39 16.72 3.33
CA VAL A 167 17.22 17.63 2.53
C VAL A 167 18.59 17.79 3.17
N LEU A 168 18.65 18.01 4.50
CA LEU A 168 19.91 18.15 5.22
C LEU A 168 20.77 16.88 5.12
N LEU A 169 20.16 15.72 5.30
CA LEU A 169 20.87 14.44 5.20
C LEU A 169 21.44 14.23 3.79
N VAL A 170 20.65 14.51 2.74
CA VAL A 170 21.10 14.40 1.33
C VAL A 170 22.28 15.35 1.09
N LEU A 171 22.20 16.60 1.59
CA LEU A 171 23.28 17.58 1.46
C LEU A 171 24.54 17.11 2.17
N CYS A 172 24.43 16.64 3.43
CA CYS A 172 25.57 16.11 4.18
C CYS A 172 26.24 14.93 3.45
N VAL A 173 25.46 13.99 2.97
CA VAL A 173 25.97 12.84 2.19
C VAL A 173 26.68 13.31 0.92
N ALA A 174 26.09 14.27 0.19
CA ALA A 174 26.70 14.84 -1.01
C ALA A 174 28.05 15.50 -0.73
N ILE A 175 28.14 16.29 0.36
CA ILE A 175 29.40 16.93 0.79
C ILE A 175 30.45 15.88 1.17
N VAL A 176 30.08 14.86 1.92
CA VAL A 176 31.00 13.77 2.30
C VAL A 176 31.51 13.04 1.05
N ILE A 177 30.65 12.72 0.11
CA ILE A 177 31.04 12.09 -1.14
C ILE A 177 32.00 13.01 -1.91
N LEU A 178 31.73 14.31 -1.99
CA LEU A 178 32.59 15.28 -2.68
C LEU A 178 33.98 15.34 -2.03
N ILE A 179 34.04 15.42 -0.70
CA ILE A 179 35.35 15.45 0.05
C ILE A 179 36.10 14.16 -0.24
N VAL A 180 35.47 13.01 -0.12
CA VAL A 180 36.10 11.70 -0.25
C VAL A 180 36.55 11.42 -1.67
N THR A 181 35.79 11.85 -2.70
CA THR A 181 36.11 11.56 -4.11
C THR A 181 37.00 12.60 -4.76
N PHE A 182 36.96 13.86 -4.34
CA PHE A 182 37.71 14.95 -5.00
C PHE A 182 38.86 15.49 -4.13
N ILE A 183 38.62 15.73 -2.84
CA ILE A 183 39.59 16.38 -1.98
C ILE A 183 40.62 15.38 -1.46
N LEU A 184 40.16 14.24 -0.95
CA LEU A 184 41.05 13.25 -0.32
C LEU A 184 42.14 12.72 -1.27
N PRO A 185 41.87 12.42 -2.56
CA PRO A 185 42.90 11.95 -3.48
C PRO A 185 44.05 12.98 -3.73
N GLN A 186 43.76 14.28 -3.57
CA GLN A 186 44.79 15.31 -3.74
C GLN A 186 45.86 15.28 -2.63
N PHE A 187 45.53 14.71 -1.50
CA PHE A 187 46.47 14.54 -0.35
C PHE A 187 47.22 13.19 -0.38
N GLN A 188 46.90 12.32 -1.33
CA GLN A 188 47.46 10.96 -1.39
C GLN A 188 49.00 11.00 -1.49
N SER A 189 49.57 11.91 -2.30
CA SER A 189 51.01 12.10 -2.40
C SER A 189 51.72 12.55 -1.08
N LEU A 190 50.97 13.19 -0.19
CA LEU A 190 51.49 13.58 1.14
C LEU A 190 51.40 12.38 2.09
N PHE A 191 50.36 11.58 1.99
CA PHE A 191 50.19 10.38 2.82
C PHE A 191 51.21 9.29 2.47
N ASP A 192 51.60 9.15 1.21
CA ASP A 192 52.62 8.20 0.76
C ASP A 192 54.03 8.50 1.28
N GLN A 193 54.27 9.72 1.76
CA GLN A 193 55.55 10.13 2.39
C GLN A 193 55.60 9.89 3.90
N MET A 194 54.51 9.40 4.51
CA MET A 194 54.42 9.12 5.95
C MET A 194 54.65 7.63 6.22
N ASP A 195 55.58 7.31 7.11
CA ASP A 195 55.91 5.92 7.49
C ASP A 195 54.76 5.18 8.21
N SER A 196 53.80 5.90 8.77
CA SER A 196 52.60 5.30 9.39
C SER A 196 51.44 6.29 9.39
N LEU A 197 50.30 5.85 8.91
CA LEU A 197 49.05 6.60 8.95
C LEU A 197 48.22 6.23 10.19
N PRO A 198 47.53 7.19 10.83
CA PRO A 198 46.54 6.86 11.87
C PRO A 198 45.43 5.97 11.31
N VAL A 199 45.01 4.95 12.07
CA VAL A 199 43.96 3.98 11.66
C VAL A 199 42.69 4.63 11.11
N PRO A 200 42.14 5.73 11.65
CA PRO A 200 40.99 6.40 11.08
C PRO A 200 41.20 6.94 9.66
N THR A 201 42.42 7.40 9.36
CA THR A 201 42.78 7.93 8.03
C THR A 201 42.93 6.80 7.01
N GLU A 202 43.49 5.68 7.42
CA GLU A 202 43.61 4.49 6.57
C GLU A 202 42.21 3.96 6.16
N ILE A 203 41.27 3.89 7.12
CA ILE A 203 39.87 3.52 6.84
C ILE A 203 39.21 4.50 5.87
N LEU A 204 39.45 5.80 6.03
CA LEU A 204 38.88 6.83 5.18
C LEU A 204 39.41 6.73 3.73
N ILE A 205 40.71 6.47 3.57
CA ILE A 205 41.33 6.25 2.26
C ILE A 205 40.76 4.98 1.59
N ALA A 206 40.64 3.88 2.33
CA ALA A 206 40.07 2.65 1.82
C ALA A 206 38.62 2.83 1.34
N ILE A 207 37.80 3.62 2.06
CA ILE A 207 36.46 4.00 1.65
C ILE A 207 36.47 4.86 0.39
N SER A 208 37.43 5.80 0.29
CA SER A 208 37.60 6.66 -0.87
C SER A 208 37.91 5.83 -2.13
N ASP A 209 38.91 4.98 -2.04
CA ASP A 209 39.31 4.12 -3.16
C ASP A 209 38.20 3.18 -3.59
N PHE A 210 37.44 2.65 -2.65
CA PHE A 210 36.28 1.84 -2.94
C PHE A 210 35.19 2.64 -3.68
N LEU A 211 34.90 3.87 -3.25
CA LEU A 211 33.92 4.74 -3.88
C LEU A 211 34.35 5.25 -5.28
N VAL A 212 35.62 5.55 -5.44
CA VAL A 212 36.16 6.06 -6.72
C VAL A 212 36.31 4.93 -7.74
N GLN A 213 36.92 3.81 -7.35
CA GLN A 213 37.23 2.71 -8.26
C GLN A 213 36.06 1.75 -8.48
N LYS A 214 35.20 1.57 -7.45
CA LYS A 214 34.12 0.57 -7.47
C LYS A 214 32.74 1.17 -7.14
N TRP A 215 32.46 2.38 -7.65
CA TRP A 215 31.20 3.08 -7.43
C TRP A 215 29.95 2.24 -7.76
N TYR A 216 30.06 1.38 -8.81
CA TYR A 216 29.00 0.44 -9.17
C TYR A 216 28.76 -0.62 -8.09
N ALA A 217 29.82 -1.07 -7.39
CA ALA A 217 29.68 -2.01 -6.26
C ALA A 217 29.01 -1.33 -5.06
N ALA A 218 29.32 -0.06 -4.78
CA ALA A 218 28.65 0.72 -3.75
C ALA A 218 27.14 0.87 -4.04
N LEU A 219 26.76 1.19 -5.30
CA LEU A 219 25.36 1.23 -5.73
C LEU A 219 24.68 -0.14 -5.58
N LEU A 220 25.36 -1.22 -5.97
CA LEU A 220 24.83 -2.58 -5.85
C LEU A 220 24.61 -2.98 -4.41
N ILE A 221 25.53 -2.61 -3.49
CA ILE A 221 25.38 -2.85 -2.05
C ILE A 221 24.18 -2.08 -1.51
N VAL A 222 24.04 -0.79 -1.82
CA VAL A 222 22.89 0.03 -1.38
C VAL A 222 21.58 -0.56 -1.91
N PHE A 223 21.53 -0.96 -3.19
CA PHE A 223 20.37 -1.59 -3.79
C PHE A 223 20.03 -2.94 -3.12
N THR A 224 21.04 -3.77 -2.88
CA THR A 224 20.86 -5.08 -2.21
C THR A 224 20.35 -4.91 -0.78
N VAL A 225 20.93 -3.98 -0.01
CA VAL A 225 20.48 -3.66 1.35
C VAL A 225 19.06 -3.13 1.34
N PHE A 226 18.71 -2.24 0.40
CA PHE A 226 17.34 -1.74 0.24
C PHE A 226 16.35 -2.86 -0.09
N MET A 227 16.72 -3.76 -1.00
CA MET A 227 15.90 -4.93 -1.37
C MET A 227 15.73 -5.90 -0.19
N LEU A 228 16.81 -6.17 0.55
CA LEU A 228 16.76 -7.01 1.77
C LEU A 228 15.83 -6.40 2.82
N ILE A 229 15.93 -5.11 3.10
CA ILE A 229 15.05 -4.41 4.03
C ILE A 229 13.59 -4.53 3.56
N ARG A 230 13.32 -4.35 2.27
CA ARG A 230 11.97 -4.50 1.69
C ARG A 230 11.43 -5.91 1.84
N ILE A 231 12.23 -6.93 1.58
CA ILE A 231 11.85 -8.34 1.72
C ILE A 231 11.60 -8.69 3.19
N ILE A 232 12.49 -8.26 4.10
CA ILE A 232 12.35 -8.49 5.54
C ILE A 232 11.09 -7.82 6.08
N MET A 233 10.79 -6.59 5.65
CA MET A 233 9.57 -5.88 6.04
C MET A 233 8.29 -6.44 5.42
N ALA A 234 8.38 -7.23 4.35
CA ALA A 234 7.25 -7.92 3.74
C ALA A 234 6.83 -9.19 4.51
N ILE A 235 7.72 -9.75 5.35
CA ILE A 235 7.44 -10.95 6.15
C ILE A 235 6.55 -10.56 7.34
N PRO A 236 5.32 -11.14 7.47
CA PRO A 236 4.36 -10.75 8.52
C PRO A 236 4.88 -10.95 9.94
N ALA A 237 5.68 -12.00 10.16
CA ALA A 237 6.28 -12.30 11.47
C ALA A 237 7.27 -11.22 11.92
N VAL A 238 8.12 -10.74 11.00
CA VAL A 238 9.10 -9.68 11.29
C VAL A 238 8.40 -8.34 11.51
N ARG A 239 7.36 -8.04 10.74
CA ARG A 239 6.55 -6.83 10.90
C ARG A 239 5.93 -6.75 12.30
N ARG A 240 5.35 -7.86 12.79
CA ARG A 240 4.81 -7.94 14.15
C ARG A 240 5.88 -7.68 15.22
N GLN A 241 7.08 -8.19 15.03
CA GLN A 241 8.18 -8.03 15.99
C GLN A 241 8.76 -6.61 15.97
N ILE A 242 8.84 -5.99 14.79
CA ILE A 242 9.23 -4.58 14.64
C ILE A 242 8.19 -3.66 15.30
N ASP A 243 6.90 -3.90 15.09
CA ASP A 243 5.83 -3.11 15.69
C ASP A 243 5.82 -3.26 17.22
N TYR A 244 6.10 -4.45 17.75
CA TYR A 244 6.29 -4.66 19.19
C TYR A 244 7.50 -3.88 19.75
N ARG A 245 8.63 -3.89 19.04
CA ARG A 245 9.84 -3.14 19.46
C ARG A 245 9.66 -1.62 19.39
N LYS A 246 8.91 -1.10 18.41
CA LYS A 246 8.61 0.34 18.32
C LYS A 246 7.91 0.88 19.57
N VAL A 247 7.03 0.11 20.17
CA VAL A 247 6.30 0.49 21.39
C VAL A 247 7.20 0.49 22.62
N HIS A 248 8.32 -0.28 22.60
CA HIS A 248 9.24 -0.41 23.72
C HIS A 248 10.52 0.42 23.55
N MET A 249 10.69 1.17 22.46
CA MET A 249 11.83 2.06 22.27
C MET A 249 11.86 3.20 23.28
N PRO A 250 13.02 3.51 23.92
CA PRO A 250 13.10 4.48 25.00
C PRO A 250 12.74 5.92 24.57
N VAL A 251 12.97 6.29 23.31
CA VAL A 251 12.71 7.66 22.80
C VAL A 251 11.32 7.76 22.16
N PHE A 252 10.96 6.81 21.30
CA PHE A 252 9.72 6.86 20.53
C PHE A 252 8.56 6.05 21.14
N GLY A 253 8.83 5.15 22.10
CA GLY A 253 7.81 4.29 22.70
C GLY A 253 6.70 5.06 23.41
N LYS A 254 7.03 6.17 24.11
CA LYS A 254 6.02 7.04 24.74
C LYS A 254 5.12 7.69 23.69
N LEU A 255 5.66 8.16 22.59
CA LEU A 255 4.91 8.79 21.50
C LEU A 255 3.95 7.78 20.83
N PHE A 256 4.45 6.58 20.52
CA PHE A 256 3.63 5.53 19.93
C PHE A 256 2.52 5.06 20.89
N LYS A 257 2.80 4.90 22.19
CA LYS A 257 1.78 4.58 23.19
C LYS A 257 0.67 5.63 23.21
N ILE A 258 1.02 6.92 23.26
CA ILE A 258 0.04 8.01 23.26
C ILE A 258 -0.82 7.98 21.99
N ILE A 259 -0.19 7.80 20.81
CA ILE A 259 -0.91 7.73 19.53
C ILE A 259 -1.86 6.53 19.50
N TYR A 260 -1.41 5.34 19.92
CA TYR A 260 -2.26 4.14 19.94
C TYR A 260 -3.37 4.23 20.98
N THR A 261 -3.09 4.75 22.18
CA THR A 261 -4.10 4.96 23.22
C THR A 261 -5.13 6.00 22.78
N ALA A 262 -4.70 7.10 22.17
CA ALA A 262 -5.60 8.12 21.65
C ALA A 262 -6.47 7.58 20.49
N ARG A 263 -5.94 6.73 19.63
CA ARG A 263 -6.74 6.05 18.61
C ARG A 263 -7.77 5.11 19.23
N PHE A 264 -7.35 4.28 20.18
CA PHE A 264 -8.23 3.33 20.85
C PHE A 264 -9.35 4.05 21.61
N ALA A 265 -9.03 5.07 22.43
CA ALA A 265 -10.02 5.86 23.17
C ALA A 265 -11.00 6.63 22.27
N ARG A 266 -10.67 6.84 21.01
CA ARG A 266 -11.55 7.54 20.05
C ARG A 266 -12.45 6.58 19.26
N THR A 267 -12.13 5.27 19.27
CA THR A 267 -12.92 4.22 18.62
C THR A 267 -13.93 3.55 19.56
N LEU A 268 -13.85 3.82 20.85
CA LEU A 268 -14.87 3.51 21.88
C LEU A 268 -15.87 4.67 22.00
#